data_6ab88a8d5344f3a57d83c0bde33cd0eb
#
_entry.id   6ab88a8d5344f3a57d83c0bde33cd0eb
#
_cell.length_a   1.000
_cell.length_b   1.000
_cell.length_c   1.000
_cell.angle_alpha   90.00
_cell.angle_beta   90.00
_cell.angle_gamma   90.00
#
_symmetry.space_group_name_H-M   'P 1'
#
loop_
_entity.id
_entity.type
_entity.pdbx_description
1 polymer ?
#
loop_
_entity_poly.entity_id
_entity_poly.type
_entity_poly.pdbx_seq_one_letter_code
_entity_poly.pdbx_strand_id
1 'polypeptide(L)'
;MVEMVTRKRIEILVDVPLAPVVIRAAADAGIAGYTLIPVQSGAGRGGAWREDRVSGATNKTVFLTIANAQRAQALVDRLAPILDSHGLLLTVGDVQVVRPEKF
;
A
#
# COMPACT_ATOMS: atom_id res chain seq x y z
N MET A 1 -25.54 -17.99 8.23
CA MET A 1 -24.07 -17.98 8.21
C MET A 1 -23.61 -16.83 7.32
N VAL A 2 -22.65 -16.07 7.77
CA VAL A 2 -22.10 -14.97 6.99
C VAL A 2 -21.08 -15.49 6.00
N GLU A 3 -21.22 -15.09 4.76
CA GLU A 3 -20.28 -15.48 3.72
C GLU A 3 -18.97 -14.67 3.79
N MET A 4 -17.89 -15.32 3.47
CA MET A 4 -16.58 -14.69 3.32
C MET A 4 -16.02 -15.04 1.96
N VAL A 5 -15.36 -14.08 1.35
CA VAL A 5 -14.73 -14.24 0.02
C VAL A 5 -13.27 -13.86 0.11
N THR A 6 -12.43 -14.61 -0.57
CA THR A 6 -10.99 -14.31 -0.61
C THR A 6 -10.72 -13.08 -1.48
N ARG A 7 -9.93 -12.16 -0.94
CA ARG A 7 -9.45 -10.97 -1.64
C ARG A 7 -7.96 -10.82 -1.38
N LYS A 8 -7.33 -9.94 -2.11
CA LYS A 8 -5.92 -9.60 -1.90
C LYS A 8 -5.83 -8.39 -0.98
N ARG A 9 -4.99 -8.52 0.06
CA ARG A 9 -4.60 -7.40 0.91
C ARG A 9 -3.25 -6.92 0.45
N ILE A 10 -3.14 -5.64 0.13
CA ILE A 10 -1.90 -5.03 -0.35
C ILE A 10 -1.45 -4.00 0.67
N GLU A 11 -0.21 -4.12 1.11
CA GLU A 11 0.43 -3.13 1.98
C GLU A 11 1.66 -2.58 1.29
N ILE A 12 1.78 -1.27 1.25
CA ILE A 12 2.90 -0.60 0.61
C ILE A 12 3.48 0.40 1.59
N LEU A 13 4.72 0.13 2.03
CA LEU A 13 5.47 1.08 2.84
C LEU A 13 6.14 2.07 1.89
N VAL A 14 5.85 3.35 2.09
CA VAL A 14 6.27 4.39 1.15
C VAL A 14 6.59 5.68 1.92
N ASP A 15 7.55 6.44 1.42
CA ASP A 15 7.82 7.77 1.93
C ASP A 15 6.60 8.67 1.68
N VAL A 16 6.23 9.47 2.68
CA VAL A 16 5.03 10.32 2.60
C VAL A 16 4.98 11.16 1.32
N PRO A 17 6.06 11.80 0.88
CA PRO A 17 6.00 12.58 -0.38
C PRO A 17 5.68 11.76 -1.62
N LEU A 18 5.87 10.45 -1.57
CA LEU A 18 5.59 9.55 -2.70
C LEU A 18 4.22 8.87 -2.61
N ALA A 19 3.50 9.06 -1.50
CA ALA A 19 2.17 8.47 -1.34
C ALA A 19 1.22 8.82 -2.49
N PRO A 20 1.21 10.06 -3.02
CA PRO A 20 0.35 10.38 -4.17
C PRO A 20 0.61 9.52 -5.40
N VAL A 21 1.85 9.08 -5.62
CA VAL A 21 2.19 8.20 -6.74
C VAL A 21 1.49 6.84 -6.58
N VAL A 22 1.52 6.29 -5.37
CA VAL A 22 0.85 5.02 -5.06
C VAL A 22 -0.66 5.15 -5.18
N ILE A 23 -1.23 6.22 -4.65
CA ILE A 23 -2.67 6.49 -4.73
C ILE A 23 -3.12 6.58 -6.18
N ARG A 24 -2.34 7.27 -7.02
CA ARG A 24 -2.64 7.42 -8.44
C ARG A 24 -2.58 6.07 -9.16
N ALA A 25 -1.55 5.28 -8.89
CA ALA A 25 -1.41 3.95 -9.47
C ALA A 25 -2.59 3.05 -9.08
N ALA A 26 -3.04 3.12 -7.82
CA ALA A 26 -4.19 2.36 -7.36
C ALA A 26 -5.47 2.80 -8.09
N ALA A 27 -5.69 4.09 -8.22
CA ALA A 27 -6.85 4.62 -8.95
C ALA A 27 -6.86 4.13 -10.40
N ASP A 28 -5.71 4.17 -11.06
CA ASP A 28 -5.57 3.70 -12.44
C ASP A 28 -5.78 2.18 -12.55
N ALA A 29 -5.55 1.43 -11.48
CA ALA A 29 -5.83 0.00 -11.42
C ALA A 29 -7.28 -0.32 -11.03
N GLY A 30 -8.11 0.69 -10.85
CA GLY A 30 -9.52 0.52 -10.47
C GLY A 30 -9.75 0.37 -8.99
N ILE A 31 -8.78 0.75 -8.14
CA ILE A 31 -8.88 0.64 -6.67
C ILE A 31 -9.13 2.04 -6.11
N ALA A 32 -10.35 2.27 -5.63
CA ALA A 32 -10.74 3.57 -5.09
C ALA A 32 -10.53 3.69 -3.58
N GLY A 33 -10.70 2.58 -2.85
CA GLY A 33 -10.64 2.60 -1.39
C GLY A 33 -9.25 2.26 -0.87
N TYR A 34 -8.77 3.01 0.10
CA TYR A 34 -7.49 2.74 0.75
C TYR A 34 -7.46 3.41 2.12
N THR A 35 -6.48 3.01 2.93
CA THR A 35 -6.19 3.63 4.22
C THR A 35 -4.70 3.97 4.27
N LEU A 36 -4.36 5.16 4.76
CA LEU A 36 -2.98 5.53 5.05
C LEU A 36 -2.75 5.41 6.54
N ILE A 37 -1.71 4.67 6.92
CA ILE A 37 -1.36 4.45 8.31
C ILE A 37 0.02 5.07 8.55
N PRO A 38 0.12 6.11 9.39
CA PRO A 38 1.41 6.72 9.69
C PRO A 38 2.34 5.72 10.37
N VAL A 39 3.60 5.75 10.00
CA VAL A 39 4.63 4.90 10.61
C VAL A 39 5.48 5.76 11.53
N GLN A 40 5.57 5.35 12.79
CA GLN A 40 6.33 6.09 13.78
C GLN A 40 7.83 5.94 13.59
N SER A 41 8.30 4.72 13.37
CA SER A 41 9.71 4.43 13.16
C SER A 41 9.89 3.05 12.56
N GLY A 42 11.08 2.77 12.12
CA GLY A 42 11.43 1.46 11.59
C GLY A 42 12.91 1.39 11.26
N ALA A 43 13.31 0.27 10.69
CA ALA A 43 14.66 0.07 10.21
C ALA A 43 14.63 -0.87 9.01
N GLY A 44 15.52 -0.64 8.05
CA GLY A 44 15.65 -1.44 6.86
C GLY A 44 17.05 -1.33 6.28
N ARG A 45 17.20 -1.60 5.00
CA ARG A 45 18.51 -1.55 4.34
C ARG A 45 19.18 -0.19 4.44
N GLY A 46 18.40 0.90 4.41
CA GLY A 46 18.91 2.26 4.49
C GLY A 46 19.16 2.73 5.92
N GLY A 47 19.00 1.86 6.91
CA GLY A 47 19.19 2.19 8.32
C GLY A 47 17.86 2.42 9.05
N ALA A 48 17.97 2.98 10.24
CA ALA A 48 16.81 3.31 11.06
C ALA A 48 16.23 4.67 10.66
N TRP A 49 14.92 4.81 10.84
CA TRP A 49 14.23 6.08 10.62
C TRP A 49 13.11 6.24 11.63
N ARG A 50 12.65 7.47 11.82
CA ARG A 50 11.45 7.76 12.61
C ARG A 50 10.79 9.04 12.08
N GLU A 51 9.54 9.25 12.53
CA GLU A 51 8.75 10.41 12.15
C GLU A 51 9.49 11.72 12.40
N ASP A 52 9.55 12.56 11.35
CA ASP A 52 10.12 13.90 11.41
C ASP A 52 9.00 14.91 11.25
N ARG A 53 8.65 15.59 12.34
CA ARG A 53 7.55 16.56 12.34
C ARG A 53 7.94 17.91 11.73
N VAL A 54 9.21 18.14 11.51
CA VAL A 54 9.70 19.42 11.00
C VAL A 54 9.62 19.45 9.48
N SER A 55 10.26 18.49 8.81
CA SER A 55 10.30 18.46 7.35
C SER A 55 9.31 17.49 6.74
N GLY A 56 9.04 16.38 7.41
CA GLY A 56 8.21 15.31 6.87
C GLY A 56 8.86 14.49 5.76
N ALA A 57 10.06 14.87 5.32
CA ALA A 57 10.69 14.26 4.14
C ALA A 57 11.10 12.81 4.39
N THR A 58 11.40 12.45 5.63
CA THR A 58 11.80 11.09 6.01
C THR A 58 10.64 10.27 6.58
N ASN A 59 9.47 10.87 6.71
CA ASN A 59 8.30 10.19 7.23
C ASN A 59 7.83 9.12 6.26
N LYS A 60 7.36 8.00 6.81
CA LYS A 60 6.78 6.93 6.02
C LYS A 60 5.33 6.70 6.40
N THR A 61 4.60 6.15 5.46
CA THR A 61 3.21 5.74 5.66
C THR A 61 3.01 4.36 5.04
N VAL A 62 2.04 3.63 5.54
CA VAL A 62 1.60 2.38 4.91
C VAL A 62 0.31 2.66 4.17
N PHE A 63 0.34 2.43 2.86
CA PHE A 63 -0.85 2.40 2.03
C PHE A 63 -1.43 0.99 2.13
N LEU A 64 -2.66 0.89 2.62
CA LEU A 64 -3.34 -0.38 2.81
C LEU A 64 -4.61 -0.40 1.96
N THR A 65 -4.78 -1.44 1.16
CA THR A 65 -6.01 -1.63 0.41
C THR A 65 -6.35 -3.12 0.28
N ILE A 66 -7.60 -3.37 -0.04
CA ILE A 66 -8.12 -4.71 -0.32
C ILE A 66 -8.79 -4.65 -1.69
N ALA A 67 -8.46 -5.60 -2.54
CA ALA A 67 -8.97 -5.63 -3.91
C ALA A 67 -9.11 -7.08 -4.41
N ASN A 68 -9.84 -7.27 -5.49
CA ASN A 68 -9.85 -8.56 -6.15
C ASN A 68 -8.49 -8.85 -6.78
N ALA A 69 -8.27 -10.11 -7.17
CA ALA A 69 -6.96 -10.54 -7.68
C ALA A 69 -6.55 -9.76 -8.94
N GLN A 70 -7.48 -9.46 -9.82
CA GLN A 70 -7.20 -8.77 -11.08
C GLN A 70 -6.70 -7.34 -10.85
N ARG A 71 -7.39 -6.59 -9.98
CA ARG A 71 -7.00 -5.22 -9.66
C ARG A 71 -5.72 -5.17 -8.86
N ALA A 72 -5.54 -6.13 -7.95
CA ALA A 72 -4.29 -6.26 -7.20
C ALA A 72 -3.10 -6.46 -8.15
N GLN A 73 -3.24 -7.36 -9.12
CA GLN A 73 -2.19 -7.60 -10.11
C GLN A 73 -1.91 -6.35 -10.93
N ALA A 74 -2.95 -5.63 -11.33
CA ALA A 74 -2.79 -4.38 -12.08
C ALA A 74 -2.00 -3.33 -11.28
N LEU A 75 -2.25 -3.22 -9.96
CA LEU A 75 -1.50 -2.31 -9.11
C LEU A 75 -0.03 -2.73 -9.00
N VAL A 76 0.23 -4.02 -8.76
CA VAL A 76 1.59 -4.55 -8.68
C VAL A 76 2.35 -4.25 -9.97
N ASP A 77 1.73 -4.51 -11.12
CA ASP A 77 2.36 -4.28 -12.43
C ASP A 77 2.72 -2.81 -12.64
N ARG A 78 1.86 -1.90 -12.18
CA ARG A 78 2.11 -0.46 -12.30
C ARG A 78 3.24 0.02 -11.40
N LEU A 79 3.40 -0.59 -10.23
CA LEU A 79 4.41 -0.16 -9.26
C LEU A 79 5.74 -0.90 -9.42
N ALA A 80 5.75 -2.07 -10.07
CA ALA A 80 6.95 -2.87 -10.22
C ALA A 80 8.16 -2.06 -10.75
N PRO A 81 7.98 -1.19 -11.77
CA PRO A 81 9.11 -0.43 -12.31
C PRO A 81 9.77 0.54 -11.32
N ILE A 82 9.05 0.94 -10.27
CA ILE A 82 9.56 1.95 -9.33
C ILE A 82 9.83 1.39 -7.93
N LEU A 83 9.67 0.10 -7.71
CA LEU A 83 9.88 -0.50 -6.38
C LEU A 83 11.29 -0.22 -5.85
N ASP A 84 12.30 -0.52 -6.65
CA ASP A 84 13.69 -0.32 -6.24
C ASP A 84 14.08 1.15 -6.24
N SER A 85 13.76 1.88 -7.31
CA SER A 85 14.19 3.25 -7.48
C SER A 85 13.60 4.21 -6.45
N HIS A 86 12.39 3.90 -5.96
CA HIS A 86 11.70 4.73 -4.99
C HIS A 86 11.65 4.11 -3.59
N GLY A 87 12.33 2.98 -3.40
CA GLY A 87 12.43 2.34 -2.09
C GLY A 87 11.11 1.86 -1.51
N LEU A 88 10.20 1.39 -2.34
CA LEU A 88 8.91 0.87 -1.88
C LEU A 88 9.05 -0.57 -1.40
N LEU A 89 8.36 -0.89 -0.31
CA LEU A 89 8.15 -2.27 0.11
C LEU A 89 6.69 -2.61 -0.11
N LEU A 90 6.42 -3.56 -1.00
CA LEU A 90 5.07 -3.96 -1.35
C LEU A 90 4.87 -5.43 -1.00
N THR A 91 3.83 -5.72 -0.23
CA THR A 91 3.44 -7.09 0.10
C THR A 91 1.99 -7.33 -0.30
N VAL A 92 1.71 -8.57 -0.72
CA VAL A 92 0.37 -9.01 -1.12
C VAL A 92 0.08 -10.31 -0.41
N GLY A 93 -1.08 -10.38 0.22
CA GLY A 93 -1.54 -11.59 0.89
C GLY A 93 -3.01 -11.84 0.65
N ASP A 94 -3.45 -13.04 0.94
CA ASP A 94 -4.87 -13.38 0.86
C ASP A 94 -5.55 -13.11 2.19
N VAL A 95 -6.75 -12.54 2.13
CA VAL A 95 -7.59 -12.31 3.30
C VAL A 95 -9.03 -12.74 2.98
N GLN A 96 -9.78 -13.04 4.03
CA GLN A 96 -11.21 -13.31 3.91
C GLN A 96 -11.97 -12.02 4.22
N VAL A 97 -12.82 -11.60 3.29
CA VAL A 97 -13.61 -10.38 3.44
C VAL A 97 -15.06 -10.77 3.68
N VAL A 98 -15.68 -10.18 4.71
CA VAL A 98 -17.03 -10.49 5.13
C VAL A 98 -18.08 -9.77 4.27
N ARG A 99 -17.77 -8.60 3.74
CA ARG A 99 -18.67 -7.85 2.85
C ARG A 99 -18.00 -7.63 1.50
N PRO A 100 -17.92 -8.67 0.66
CA PRO A 100 -17.13 -8.63 -0.56
C PRO A 100 -17.60 -7.60 -1.60
N GLU A 101 -18.85 -7.16 -1.55
CA GLU A 101 -19.38 -6.14 -2.47
C GLU A 101 -18.71 -4.78 -2.31
N LYS A 102 -17.99 -4.57 -1.20
CA LYS A 102 -17.24 -3.34 -0.93
C LYS A 102 -15.82 -3.37 -1.51
N PHE A 103 -15.40 -4.53 -1.91
CA PHE A 103 -14.01 -4.78 -2.27
C PHE A 103 -13.95 -5.58 -3.58
#